data_588c8ce4d68edcae98c649b6b9c22cae
#
_entry.id   588c8ce4d68edcae98c649b6b9c22cae
#
_cell.length_a   1.000
_cell.length_b   1.000
_cell.length_c   1.000
_cell.angle_alpha   90.00
_cell.angle_beta   90.00
_cell.angle_gamma   90.00
#
_symmetry.space_group_name_H-M   'P 1'
#
loop_
_entity.id
_entity.type
_entity.pdbx_description
1 polymer ?
#
loop_
_entity_poly.entity_id
_entity_poly.type
_entity_poly.pdbx_seq_one_letter_code
_entity_poly.pdbx_strand_id
1 'polypeptide(L)'
;MKLRIRGNSIRLRLKQGEVAQVAAGESIVEETHFPDAVLTCRLDVSETNDIEANFSDGNLGISLPASQVLGWATTDEVSLTATQDLPGGATLNLLIEKDFSCLEPGHGRDHEDDADSFPHPSATKGAC
;
A
#
# COMPACT_ATOMS: atom_id res chain seq x y z
N MET A 1 0.04 0.10 -7.50
CA MET A 1 -0.45 0.26 -6.12
C MET A 1 -1.97 0.25 -6.12
N LYS A 2 -2.55 -0.54 -5.23
CA LYS A 2 -4.02 -0.62 -5.12
C LYS A 2 -4.47 0.00 -3.81
N LEU A 3 -5.42 0.92 -3.90
CA LEU A 3 -5.97 1.63 -2.77
C LEU A 3 -7.33 1.06 -2.41
N ARG A 4 -7.53 0.74 -1.14
CA ARG A 4 -8.81 0.28 -0.64
C ARG A 4 -9.14 1.06 0.63
N ILE A 5 -10.32 1.65 0.66
CA ILE A 5 -10.81 2.41 1.81
C ILE A 5 -12.10 1.75 2.31
N ARG A 6 -12.16 1.51 3.61
CA ARG A 6 -13.36 1.00 4.25
C ARG A 6 -13.49 1.68 5.61
N GLY A 7 -14.51 2.55 5.74
CA GLY A 7 -14.64 3.35 6.95
C GLY A 7 -13.34 4.13 7.19
N ASN A 8 -12.84 4.11 8.42
CA ASN A 8 -11.59 4.77 8.78
C ASN A 8 -10.39 3.82 8.68
N SER A 9 -10.35 3.02 7.63
CA SER A 9 -9.24 2.13 7.34
C SER A 9 -8.81 2.29 5.90
N ILE A 10 -7.49 2.40 5.70
CA ILE A 10 -6.89 2.51 4.38
C ILE A 10 -5.91 1.37 4.19
N ARG A 11 -6.01 0.67 3.06
CA ARG A 11 -5.11 -0.40 2.69
C ARG A 11 -4.46 -0.08 1.36
N LEU A 12 -3.14 -0.18 1.31
CA LEU A 12 -2.39 -0.09 0.07
C LEU A 12 -1.75 -1.43 -0.20
N ARG A 13 -1.89 -1.92 -1.42
CA ARG A 13 -1.23 -3.14 -1.87
C ARG A 13 -0.23 -2.79 -2.95
N LEU A 14 1.00 -3.24 -2.77
CA LEU A 14 2.12 -2.92 -3.66
C LEU A 14 2.65 -4.17 -4.32
N LYS A 15 2.89 -4.07 -5.63
CA LYS A 15 3.55 -5.11 -6.41
C LYS A 15 5.04 -5.11 -6.10
N GLN A 16 5.74 -6.17 -6.53
CA GLN A 16 7.19 -6.29 -6.29
C GLN A 16 7.98 -5.09 -6.76
N GLY A 17 7.71 -4.61 -7.96
CA GLY A 17 8.40 -3.44 -8.51
C GLY A 17 8.16 -2.18 -7.69
N GLU A 18 6.96 -2.03 -7.16
CA GLU A 18 6.62 -0.88 -6.33
C GLU A 18 7.29 -0.95 -4.97
N VAL A 19 7.36 -2.14 -4.38
CA VAL A 19 8.10 -2.33 -3.12
C VAL A 19 9.58 -1.98 -3.32
N ALA A 20 10.15 -2.39 -4.44
CA ALA A 20 11.54 -2.06 -4.76
C ALA A 20 11.75 -0.55 -4.93
N GLN A 21 10.80 0.16 -5.54
CA GLN A 21 10.86 1.61 -5.67
C GLN A 21 10.86 2.29 -4.30
N VAL A 22 9.96 1.87 -3.43
CA VAL A 22 9.84 2.42 -2.08
C VAL A 22 11.11 2.11 -1.29
N ALA A 23 11.65 0.91 -1.42
CA ALA A 23 12.90 0.53 -0.76
C ALA A 23 14.09 1.38 -1.23
N ALA A 24 14.04 1.85 -2.47
CA ALA A 24 15.06 2.74 -3.02
C ALA A 24 14.85 4.20 -2.64
N GLY A 25 13.81 4.50 -1.88
CA GLY A 25 13.48 5.86 -1.47
C GLY A 25 12.65 6.65 -2.47
N GLU A 26 12.13 5.98 -3.49
CA GLU A 26 11.30 6.62 -4.52
C GLU A 26 9.85 6.70 -4.08
N SER A 27 9.16 7.72 -4.54
CA SER A 27 7.73 7.88 -4.30
C SER A 27 6.92 7.15 -5.37
N ILE A 28 5.73 6.69 -4.98
CA ILE A 28 4.76 6.14 -5.92
C ILE A 28 3.58 7.08 -5.96
N VAL A 29 3.17 7.48 -7.16
CA VAL A 29 2.06 8.39 -7.36
C VAL A 29 1.10 7.80 -8.38
N GLU A 30 -0.18 7.76 -8.03
CA GLU A 30 -1.23 7.32 -8.94
C GLU A 30 -2.35 8.34 -8.94
N GLU A 31 -2.90 8.59 -10.13
CA GLU A 31 -3.96 9.56 -10.31
C GLU A 31 -5.22 8.89 -10.84
N THR A 32 -6.36 9.30 -10.30
CA THR A 32 -7.67 8.91 -10.81
C THR A 32 -8.38 10.17 -11.26
N HIS A 33 -8.71 10.24 -12.53
CA HIS A 33 -9.31 11.43 -13.13
C HIS A 33 -10.83 11.33 -13.12
N PHE A 34 -11.45 12.36 -12.58
CA PHE A 34 -12.90 12.54 -12.57
C PHE A 34 -13.26 13.72 -13.49
N PRO A 35 -14.54 13.91 -13.85
CA PRO A 35 -14.89 15.03 -14.70
C PRO A 35 -14.46 16.39 -14.18
N ASP A 36 -14.48 16.59 -12.86
CA ASP A 36 -14.25 17.90 -12.25
C ASP A 36 -12.96 18.00 -11.44
N ALA A 37 -12.30 16.88 -11.18
CA ALA A 37 -11.13 16.87 -10.30
C ALA A 37 -10.31 15.61 -10.48
N VAL A 38 -9.10 15.62 -9.92
CA VAL A 38 -8.20 14.47 -9.91
C VAL A 38 -7.95 14.05 -8.47
N LEU A 39 -8.11 12.76 -8.20
CA LEU A 39 -7.69 12.17 -6.94
C LEU A 39 -6.27 11.66 -7.12
N THR A 40 -5.34 12.18 -6.32
CA THR A 40 -3.95 11.75 -6.34
C THR A 40 -3.67 10.94 -5.09
N CYS A 41 -3.13 9.74 -5.25
CA CYS A 41 -2.67 8.92 -4.15
C CYS A 41 -1.15 8.83 -4.22
N ARG A 42 -0.48 9.23 -3.13
CA ARG A 42 0.97 9.30 -3.09
C ARG A 42 1.52 8.54 -1.90
N LEU A 43 2.51 7.72 -2.14
CA LEU A 43 3.23 6.99 -1.10
C LEU A 43 4.68 7.46 -1.10
N ASP A 44 5.12 8.01 0.02
CA ASP A 44 6.47 8.55 0.19
C ASP A 44 7.21 7.83 1.30
N VAL A 45 8.53 7.83 1.19
CA VAL A 45 9.41 7.40 2.28
C VAL A 45 9.97 8.65 2.93
N SER A 46 9.97 8.71 4.25
CA SER A 46 10.41 9.88 4.99
C SER A 46 11.22 9.49 6.21
N GLU A 47 11.78 10.50 6.87
CA GLU A 47 12.55 10.30 8.10
C GLU A 47 11.68 10.33 9.35
N THR A 48 10.36 10.33 9.19
CA THR A 48 9.44 10.28 10.34
C THR A 48 9.53 8.93 11.03
N ASN A 49 9.07 8.88 12.29
CA ASN A 49 9.10 7.65 13.07
C ASN A 49 7.86 6.79 12.87
N ASP A 50 6.78 7.37 12.41
CA ASP A 50 5.49 6.71 12.29
C ASP A 50 4.96 6.75 10.87
N ILE A 51 4.14 5.77 10.53
CA ILE A 51 3.37 5.80 9.29
C ILE A 51 2.25 6.79 9.47
N GLU A 52 2.14 7.75 8.56
CA GLU A 52 1.15 8.81 8.66
C GLU A 52 0.42 9.00 7.34
N ALA A 53 -0.86 9.37 7.44
CA ALA A 53 -1.68 9.69 6.28
C ALA A 53 -2.24 11.09 6.42
N ASN A 54 -2.38 11.77 5.28
CA ASN A 54 -3.05 13.05 5.22
C ASN A 54 -3.87 13.12 3.94
N PHE A 55 -4.87 14.00 3.94
CA PHE A 55 -5.69 14.22 2.77
C PHE A 55 -6.06 15.69 2.68
N SER A 56 -5.69 16.33 1.57
CA SER A 56 -6.06 17.71 1.29
C SER A 56 -6.04 17.98 -0.19
N ASP A 57 -6.98 18.80 -0.67
CA ASP A 57 -7.04 19.24 -2.06
C ASP A 57 -7.00 18.08 -3.08
N GLY A 58 -7.67 16.98 -2.76
CA GLY A 58 -7.71 15.80 -3.63
C GLY A 58 -6.46 14.94 -3.57
N ASN A 59 -5.53 15.23 -2.65
CA ASN A 59 -4.29 14.48 -2.51
C ASN A 59 -4.31 13.64 -1.24
N LEU A 60 -4.31 12.32 -1.41
CA LEU A 60 -4.13 11.38 -0.31
C LEU A 60 -2.64 11.02 -0.25
N GLY A 61 -1.98 11.44 0.82
CA GLY A 61 -0.57 11.15 1.02
C GLY A 61 -0.36 10.20 2.18
N ILE A 62 0.48 9.20 1.98
CA ILE A 62 0.89 8.28 3.03
C ILE A 62 2.41 8.28 3.08
N SER A 63 2.97 8.49 4.28
CA SER A 63 4.40 8.52 4.49
C SER A 63 4.82 7.30 5.28
N LEU A 64 5.86 6.62 4.81
CA LEU A 64 6.44 5.45 5.47
C LEU A 64 7.79 5.81 6.08
N PRO A 65 8.07 5.40 7.34
CA PRO A 65 9.39 5.60 7.92
C PRO A 65 10.44 4.79 7.17
N ALA A 66 11.52 5.45 6.77
CA ALA A 66 12.64 4.78 6.10
C ALA A 66 13.18 3.61 6.93
N SER A 67 13.18 3.75 8.26
CA SER A 67 13.65 2.71 9.17
C SER A 67 12.84 1.43 9.12
N GLN A 68 11.57 1.49 8.72
CA GLN A 68 10.71 0.31 8.64
C GLN A 68 10.64 -0.28 7.25
N VAL A 69 10.84 0.55 6.23
CA VAL A 69 10.67 0.14 4.84
C VAL A 69 11.67 -0.94 4.43
N LEU A 70 12.93 -0.77 4.78
CA LEU A 70 13.98 -1.70 4.35
C LEU A 70 13.75 -3.09 4.93
N GLY A 71 13.41 -3.18 6.21
CA GLY A 71 13.13 -4.47 6.85
C GLY A 71 11.92 -5.15 6.23
N TRP A 72 10.88 -4.39 5.93
CA TRP A 72 9.69 -4.94 5.28
C TRP A 72 9.98 -5.38 3.85
N ALA A 73 10.73 -4.59 3.09
CA ALA A 73 11.00 -4.87 1.69
C ALA A 73 11.92 -6.07 1.47
N THR A 74 12.85 -6.32 2.40
CA THR A 74 13.91 -7.29 2.21
C THR A 74 13.70 -8.60 2.98
N THR A 75 12.59 -8.75 3.69
CA THR A 75 12.28 -9.95 4.47
C THR A 75 10.94 -10.52 4.04
N ASP A 76 10.49 -11.56 4.75
CA ASP A 76 9.18 -12.16 4.53
C ASP A 76 8.05 -11.40 5.21
N GLU A 77 8.33 -10.26 5.81
CA GLU A 77 7.30 -9.44 6.44
C GLU A 77 6.28 -9.00 5.38
N VAL A 78 5.01 -9.33 5.63
CA VAL A 78 3.94 -9.11 4.64
C VAL A 78 3.49 -7.66 4.61
N SER A 79 3.37 -7.03 5.78
CA SER A 79 2.73 -5.72 5.87
C SER A 79 3.36 -4.82 6.92
N LEU A 80 3.11 -3.53 6.74
CA LEU A 80 3.34 -2.49 7.74
C LEU A 80 1.98 -1.98 8.19
N THR A 81 1.79 -1.83 9.49
CA THR A 81 0.51 -1.37 10.04
C THR A 81 0.72 -0.20 10.98
N ALA A 82 -0.27 0.66 11.06
CA ALA A 82 -0.27 1.77 12.00
C ALA A 82 -1.69 2.18 12.35
N THR A 83 -1.84 2.80 13.49
CA THR A 83 -3.09 3.44 13.90
C THR A 83 -2.75 4.89 14.21
N GLN A 84 -3.35 5.80 13.46
CA GLN A 84 -3.11 7.23 13.59
C GLN A 84 -4.25 7.85 14.40
N ASP A 85 -3.89 8.57 15.46
CA ASP A 85 -4.88 9.26 16.27
C ASP A 85 -5.38 10.52 15.55
N LEU A 86 -6.68 10.73 15.62
CA LEU A 86 -7.33 11.86 14.99
C LEU A 86 -7.95 12.77 16.07
N PRO A 87 -8.19 14.04 15.75
CA PRO A 87 -8.92 14.92 16.68
C PRO A 87 -10.25 14.32 17.05
N GLY A 88 -10.66 14.47 18.29
CA GLY A 88 -11.94 13.98 18.78
C GLY A 88 -11.95 12.53 19.22
N GLY A 89 -10.79 11.87 19.29
CA GLY A 89 -10.70 10.51 19.81
C GLY A 89 -10.88 9.41 18.78
N ALA A 90 -11.13 9.77 17.51
CA ALA A 90 -11.20 8.78 16.44
C ALA A 90 -9.79 8.32 16.02
N THR A 91 -9.72 7.21 15.30
CA THR A 91 -8.47 6.69 14.77
C THR A 91 -8.59 6.35 13.30
N LEU A 92 -7.46 6.39 12.60
CA LEU A 92 -7.35 5.97 11.21
C LEU A 92 -6.40 4.78 11.17
N ASN A 93 -6.87 3.67 10.64
CA ASN A 93 -6.07 2.46 10.53
C ASN A 93 -5.40 2.40 9.16
N LEU A 94 -4.09 2.14 9.16
CA LEU A 94 -3.30 2.12 7.94
C LEU A 94 -2.64 0.74 7.79
N LEU A 95 -2.76 0.17 6.60
CA LEU A 95 -2.15 -1.12 6.28
C LEU A 95 -1.51 -1.00 4.90
N ILE A 96 -0.19 -1.19 4.86
CA ILE A 96 0.56 -1.22 3.61
C ILE A 96 1.11 -2.63 3.46
N GLU A 97 0.70 -3.33 2.42
CA GLU A 97 1.04 -4.73 2.28
C GLU A 97 1.52 -5.10 0.88
N LYS A 98 2.23 -6.21 0.81
CA LYS A 98 2.65 -6.79 -0.46
C LYS A 98 1.47 -7.47 -1.13
N ASP A 99 1.34 -7.25 -2.44
CA ASP A 99 0.24 -7.84 -3.21
C ASP A 99 0.69 -9.21 -3.73
N PHE A 100 0.26 -10.26 -3.06
CA PHE A 100 0.60 -11.63 -3.44
C PHE A 100 -0.25 -12.11 -4.59
N SER A 101 0.36 -12.90 -5.48
CA SER A 101 -0.38 -13.50 -6.57
C SER A 101 -1.35 -14.58 -6.06
N CYS A 102 -2.45 -14.72 -6.77
CA CYS A 102 -3.41 -15.78 -6.53
C CYS A 102 -2.85 -17.12 -6.92
N LEU A 103 -3.10 -18.18 -6.12
CA LEU A 103 -2.70 -19.52 -6.47
C LEU A 103 -3.63 -20.14 -7.54
N GLU A 104 -4.78 -19.52 -7.82
CA GLU A 104 -5.68 -19.89 -8.88
C GLU A 104 -5.72 -18.77 -9.91
N PRO A 105 -4.86 -18.81 -10.94
CA PRO A 105 -4.78 -17.74 -11.93
C PRO A 105 -6.13 -17.48 -12.60
N GLY A 106 -6.45 -16.22 -12.79
CA GLY A 106 -7.70 -15.82 -13.43
C GLY A 106 -8.90 -15.70 -12.52
N HIS A 107 -8.76 -16.06 -11.26
CA HIS A 107 -9.86 -16.01 -10.32
C HIS A 107 -10.10 -14.56 -9.84
N GLY A 108 -10.82 -13.80 -10.67
CA GLY A 108 -11.14 -12.40 -10.37
C GLY A 108 -9.99 -11.44 -10.57
N ARG A 109 -8.92 -11.86 -11.21
CA ARG A 109 -7.73 -11.03 -11.43
C ARG A 109 -7.20 -11.20 -12.84
N ASP A 110 -6.57 -10.15 -13.35
CA ASP A 110 -5.89 -10.18 -14.62
C ASP A 110 -4.54 -10.87 -14.49
N HIS A 111 -4.11 -11.57 -15.53
CA HIS A 111 -2.79 -12.18 -15.56
C HIS A 111 -1.67 -11.16 -15.39
N GLU A 112 -1.85 -9.95 -15.91
CA GLU A 112 -0.86 -8.89 -15.79
C GLU A 112 -0.67 -8.45 -14.35
N ASP A 113 -1.75 -8.45 -13.56
CA ASP A 113 -1.67 -8.13 -12.13
C ASP A 113 -0.90 -9.20 -11.38
N ASP A 114 -1.09 -10.47 -11.75
CA ASP A 114 -0.40 -11.57 -11.08
C ASP A 114 1.08 -11.64 -11.44
N ALA A 115 1.47 -11.15 -12.63
CA ALA A 115 2.84 -11.25 -13.11
C ALA A 115 3.86 -10.52 -12.22
N ASP A 116 3.45 -9.41 -11.59
CA ASP A 116 4.33 -8.64 -10.70
C ASP A 116 3.90 -8.75 -9.24
N SER A 117 3.07 -9.71 -8.91
CA SER A 117 2.66 -9.97 -7.54
C SER A 117 3.68 -10.84 -6.83
N PHE A 118 3.64 -10.83 -5.50
CA PHE A 118 4.51 -11.69 -4.73
C PHE A 118 3.98 -13.12 -4.73
N PRO A 119 4.86 -14.12 -4.63
CA PRO A 119 4.40 -15.50 -4.41
C PRO A 119 3.60 -15.57 -3.11
N HIS A 120 2.53 -16.37 -3.12
CA HIS A 120 1.73 -16.54 -1.92
C HIS A 120 2.58 -17.11 -0.78
N PRO A 121 2.52 -16.57 0.44
CA PRO A 121 3.37 -17.05 1.54
C PRO A 121 3.08 -18.48 1.95
N SER A 122 1.84 -18.94 1.74
CA SER A 122 1.50 -20.34 1.94
C SER A 122 1.36 -21.00 0.57
N ALA A 123 2.33 -21.80 0.17
CA ALA A 123 2.33 -22.44 -1.15
C ALA A 123 1.24 -23.50 -1.33
N THR A 124 0.39 -23.69 -0.34
CA THR A 124 -0.53 -24.82 -0.35
C THR A 124 -1.98 -24.47 -0.61
N LYS A 125 -2.35 -23.19 -0.63
CA LYS A 125 -3.76 -22.82 -0.78
C LYS A 125 -3.95 -21.57 -1.60
N GLY A 126 -4.99 -21.59 -2.44
CA GLY A 126 -5.44 -20.41 -3.12
C GLY A 126 -6.12 -19.48 -2.14
N ALA A 127 -5.55 -18.32 -1.92
CA ALA A 127 -6.08 -17.31 -1.01
C ALA A 127 -6.34 -16.04 -1.78
N CYS A 128 -7.19 -16.15 -2.77
CA CYS A 128 -7.52 -15.00 -3.61
C CYS A 128 -8.58 -14.09 -2.98
#